data_249a2c8d76b4b2a986a1227eeffcff77
#
_entry.id   249a2c8d76b4b2a986a1227eeffcff77
#
_cell.length_a   1.000
_cell.length_b   1.000
_cell.length_c   1.000
_cell.angle_alpha   90.00
_cell.angle_beta   90.00
_cell.angle_gamma   90.00
#
_symmetry.space_group_name_H-M   'P 1'
#
loop_
_entity.id
_entity.type
_entity.pdbx_description
1 polymer ?
#
loop_
_entity_poly.entity_id
_entity_poly.type
_entity_poly.pdbx_seq_one_letter_code
_entity_poly.pdbx_strand_id
1 'polypeptide(L)'
;YLIDLINDKKNIDVSQIREMIAYTNKSAFNSMARFILIDNIENLNKSSVNALLKIIEEPNEDLFFILINNSEKYILPTLKSRCLTFKINFTFNQTMYISNQILNRNILDLINYDLINYYNTPGEVIGLINFSKEKNIDLRNYTLITFLNLLIDNGYYRKNKFVKNLLINFIELFFLKNLN
;
A
#
# COMPACT_ATOMS: atom_id res chain seq x y z
N TYR A 1 0.26 19.12 -1.91
CA TYR A 1 0.55 18.54 -3.24
C TYR A 1 0.72 17.02 -3.09
N LEU A 2 0.08 16.26 -3.96
CA LEU A 2 0.15 14.79 -3.97
C LEU A 2 0.87 14.32 -5.24
N ILE A 3 1.81 13.39 -5.08
CA ILE A 3 2.43 12.63 -6.15
C ILE A 3 2.15 11.14 -5.90
N ASP A 4 1.72 10.46 -6.95
CA ASP A 4 1.50 9.02 -6.95
C ASP A 4 1.77 8.46 -8.37
N LEU A 5 1.69 7.14 -8.50
CA LEU A 5 1.73 6.49 -9.80
C LEU A 5 0.57 6.99 -10.70
N ILE A 6 0.91 7.43 -11.90
CA ILE A 6 -0.09 7.71 -12.93
C ILE A 6 -0.60 6.37 -13.47
N ASN A 7 -1.88 6.27 -13.76
CA ASN A 7 -2.51 5.09 -14.32
C ASN A 7 -1.65 4.46 -15.42
N ASP A 8 -1.44 3.15 -15.32
CA ASP A 8 -0.64 2.31 -16.23
C ASP A 8 0.89 2.51 -16.20
N LYS A 9 1.43 3.45 -15.43
CA LYS A 9 2.88 3.59 -15.24
C LYS A 9 3.38 2.76 -14.07
N LYS A 10 4.56 2.15 -14.27
CA LYS A 10 5.24 1.36 -13.22
C LYS A 10 6.13 2.21 -12.31
N ASN A 11 6.47 3.41 -12.74
CA ASN A 11 7.41 4.28 -12.04
C ASN A 11 6.87 5.72 -11.95
N ILE A 12 7.28 6.42 -10.90
CA ILE A 12 7.13 7.86 -10.75
C ILE A 12 8.27 8.52 -11.55
N ASP A 13 7.91 9.27 -12.57
CA ASP A 13 8.86 9.89 -13.48
C ASP A 13 9.46 11.19 -12.93
N VAL A 14 10.65 11.52 -13.40
CA VAL A 14 11.33 12.77 -13.01
C VAL A 14 10.54 14.03 -13.38
N SER A 15 9.67 13.99 -14.39
CA SER A 15 8.78 15.09 -14.75
C SER A 15 7.84 15.46 -13.60
N GLN A 16 7.22 14.46 -12.94
CA GLN A 16 6.34 14.68 -11.79
C GLN A 16 7.08 15.35 -10.62
N ILE A 17 8.33 14.94 -10.37
CA ILE A 17 9.18 15.54 -9.33
C ILE A 17 9.56 16.98 -9.72
N ARG A 18 9.87 17.26 -11.00
CA ARG A 18 10.17 18.61 -11.47
C ARG A 18 8.97 19.55 -11.38
N GLU A 19 7.78 19.05 -11.71
CA GLU A 19 6.52 19.81 -11.54
C GLU A 19 6.26 20.15 -10.06
N MET A 20 6.50 19.18 -9.16
CA MET A 20 6.42 19.43 -7.73
C MET A 20 7.43 20.49 -7.28
N ILE A 21 8.70 20.42 -7.73
CA ILE A 21 9.72 21.41 -7.42
C ILE A 21 9.30 22.79 -7.94
N ALA A 22 8.77 22.87 -9.14
CA ALA A 22 8.24 24.13 -9.67
C ALA A 22 7.08 24.68 -8.84
N TYR A 23 6.23 23.80 -8.29
CA TYR A 23 5.17 24.18 -7.36
C TYR A 23 5.73 24.70 -6.03
N THR A 24 6.77 24.07 -5.47
CA THR A 24 7.39 24.49 -4.20
C THR A 24 8.13 25.81 -4.30
N ASN A 25 8.61 26.16 -5.49
CA ASN A 25 9.31 27.44 -5.75
C ASN A 25 8.35 28.62 -5.96
N LYS A 26 7.04 28.38 -6.10
CA LYS A 26 6.07 29.48 -6.13
C LYS A 26 5.96 30.08 -4.73
N SER A 27 5.97 31.43 -4.66
CA SER A 27 5.74 32.13 -3.41
C SER A 27 4.41 31.71 -2.78
N ALA A 28 4.42 31.32 -1.52
CA ALA A 28 3.18 31.09 -0.78
C ALA A 28 2.49 32.46 -0.57
N PHE A 29 1.23 32.56 -1.00
CA PHE A 29 0.41 33.75 -0.70
C PHE A 29 0.13 33.93 0.79
N ASN A 30 0.29 32.88 1.60
CA ASN A 30 0.09 32.85 3.04
C ASN A 30 1.30 32.17 3.67
N SER A 31 1.70 32.64 4.87
CA SER A 31 2.75 32.03 5.72
C SER A 31 2.33 30.67 6.31
N MET A 32 1.65 29.85 5.54
CA MET A 32 1.19 28.53 5.98
C MET A 32 2.15 27.43 5.54
N ALA A 33 2.33 26.44 6.43
CA ALA A 33 3.11 25.26 6.12
C ALA A 33 2.56 24.52 4.89
N ARG A 34 3.45 24.10 4.00
CA ARG A 34 3.13 23.36 2.77
C ARG A 34 3.53 21.90 2.93
N PHE A 35 2.62 21.00 2.59
CA PHE A 35 2.84 19.57 2.67
C PHE A 35 2.90 18.96 1.27
N ILE A 36 3.96 18.18 1.03
CA ILE A 36 4.14 17.37 -0.16
C ILE A 36 4.02 15.92 0.27
N LEU A 37 3.01 15.24 -0.25
CA LEU A 37 2.81 13.81 -0.06
C LEU A 37 3.27 13.08 -1.31
N ILE A 38 4.19 12.13 -1.16
CA ILE A 38 4.63 11.24 -2.23
C ILE A 38 4.33 9.81 -1.81
N ASP A 39 3.37 9.19 -2.48
CA ASP A 39 3.02 7.80 -2.26
C ASP A 39 3.84 6.88 -3.18
N ASN A 40 4.01 5.64 -2.76
CA ASN A 40 4.74 4.61 -3.52
C ASN A 40 6.19 5.03 -3.88
N ILE A 41 6.94 5.61 -2.93
CA ILE A 41 8.31 6.14 -3.18
C ILE A 41 9.27 5.08 -3.69
N GLU A 42 9.03 3.82 -3.44
CA GLU A 42 9.80 2.70 -3.97
C GLU A 42 9.70 2.57 -5.50
N ASN A 43 8.76 3.26 -6.13
CA ASN A 43 8.62 3.30 -7.58
C ASN A 43 9.26 4.54 -8.22
N LEU A 44 9.98 5.36 -7.44
CA LEU A 44 10.81 6.43 -7.99
C LEU A 44 11.95 5.84 -8.82
N ASN A 45 12.12 6.31 -10.05
CA ASN A 45 13.31 5.96 -10.83
C ASN A 45 14.54 6.73 -10.30
N LYS A 46 15.74 6.31 -10.69
CA LYS A 46 17.01 6.90 -10.22
C LYS A 46 17.08 8.42 -10.44
N SER A 47 16.57 8.90 -11.58
CA SER A 47 16.56 10.33 -11.89
C SER A 47 15.58 11.11 -11.01
N SER A 48 14.41 10.50 -10.70
CA SER A 48 13.41 11.08 -9.81
C SER A 48 13.94 11.18 -8.37
N VAL A 49 14.63 10.11 -7.88
CA VAL A 49 15.25 10.14 -6.57
C VAL A 49 16.31 11.24 -6.48
N ASN A 50 17.20 11.36 -7.47
CA ASN A 50 18.25 12.38 -7.47
C ASN A 50 17.67 13.81 -7.50
N ALA A 51 16.57 14.03 -8.21
CA ALA A 51 15.88 15.31 -8.21
C ALA A 51 15.22 15.60 -6.84
N LEU A 52 14.62 14.59 -6.22
CA LEU A 52 13.98 14.70 -4.91
C LEU A 52 14.99 14.95 -3.79
N LEU A 53 16.14 14.28 -3.81
CA LEU A 53 17.20 14.44 -2.81
C LEU A 53 17.66 15.88 -2.67
N LYS A 54 17.79 16.62 -3.80
CA LYS A 54 18.22 18.02 -3.79
C LYS A 54 17.31 18.94 -2.98
N ILE A 55 15.99 18.73 -3.08
CA ILE A 55 15.03 19.58 -2.35
C ILE A 55 14.79 19.09 -0.91
N ILE A 56 15.04 17.82 -0.63
CA ILE A 56 14.98 17.30 0.76
C ILE A 56 16.19 17.76 1.56
N GLU A 57 17.37 17.90 0.93
CA GLU A 57 18.60 18.39 1.60
C GLU A 57 18.48 19.85 2.00
N GLU A 58 17.90 20.68 1.14
CA GLU A 58 17.74 22.12 1.33
C GLU A 58 16.29 22.54 1.05
N PRO A 59 15.35 22.18 1.92
CA PRO A 59 13.94 22.51 1.72
C PRO A 59 13.71 24.02 1.94
N ASN A 60 12.78 24.58 1.19
CA ASN A 60 12.28 25.92 1.46
C ASN A 60 11.64 25.98 2.86
N GLU A 61 11.60 27.17 3.46
CA GLU A 61 10.93 27.38 4.75
C GLU A 61 9.47 26.91 4.68
N ASP A 62 8.99 26.32 5.78
CA ASP A 62 7.63 25.79 5.93
C ASP A 62 7.22 24.70 4.91
N LEU A 63 8.18 23.98 4.31
CA LEU A 63 7.95 22.88 3.41
C LEU A 63 8.22 21.54 4.09
N PHE A 64 7.20 20.69 4.14
CA PHE A 64 7.26 19.35 4.75
C PHE A 64 6.99 18.27 3.73
N PHE A 65 7.84 17.23 3.75
CA PHE A 65 7.70 16.06 2.90
C PHE A 65 7.16 14.88 3.71
N ILE A 66 6.11 14.23 3.23
CA ILE A 66 5.58 12.97 3.73
C ILE A 66 5.79 11.94 2.64
N LEU A 67 6.67 10.96 2.89
CA LEU A 67 7.03 9.92 1.95
C LEU A 67 6.43 8.60 2.43
N ILE A 68 5.56 8.00 1.62
CA ILE A 68 4.92 6.73 1.94
C ILE A 68 5.61 5.63 1.14
N ASN A 69 6.04 4.59 1.84
CA ASN A 69 6.69 3.42 1.28
C ASN A 69 5.94 2.14 1.64
N ASN A 70 5.76 1.28 0.67
CA ASN A 70 5.37 -0.09 0.94
C ASN A 70 6.57 -0.84 1.55
N SER A 71 6.42 -1.35 2.78
CA SER A 71 7.50 -1.96 3.56
C SER A 71 8.17 -3.17 2.91
N GLU A 72 7.52 -3.79 1.93
CA GLU A 72 8.07 -4.93 1.17
C GLU A 72 9.16 -4.55 0.17
N LYS A 73 9.30 -3.26 -0.14
CA LYS A 73 10.24 -2.81 -1.15
C LYS A 73 11.38 -1.99 -0.56
N TYR A 74 12.53 -2.13 -1.22
CA TYR A 74 13.75 -1.44 -0.84
C TYR A 74 13.70 0.05 -1.20
N ILE A 75 14.05 0.90 -0.24
CA ILE A 75 14.28 2.32 -0.45
C ILE A 75 15.78 2.58 -0.51
N LEU A 76 16.20 3.47 -1.39
CA LEU A 76 17.60 3.87 -1.47
C LEU A 76 18.09 4.43 -0.12
N PRO A 77 19.24 3.96 0.40
CA PRO A 77 19.80 4.42 1.66
C PRO A 77 19.99 5.93 1.72
N THR A 78 20.32 6.55 0.60
CA THR A 78 20.50 8.00 0.47
C THR A 78 19.22 8.78 0.75
N LEU A 79 18.06 8.24 0.38
CA LEU A 79 16.78 8.85 0.71
C LEU A 79 16.41 8.58 2.18
N LYS A 80 16.60 7.34 2.63
CA LYS A 80 16.27 6.94 4.00
C LYS A 80 17.07 7.72 5.04
N SER A 81 18.36 8.02 4.79
CA SER A 81 19.23 8.74 5.73
C SER A 81 18.84 10.21 5.94
N ARG A 82 17.99 10.76 5.08
CA ARG A 82 17.52 12.15 5.13
C ARG A 82 16.09 12.28 5.66
N CYS A 83 15.48 11.18 6.06
CA CYS A 83 14.09 11.15 6.52
C CYS A 83 13.99 10.56 7.91
N LEU A 84 13.09 11.09 8.72
CA LEU A 84 12.62 10.40 9.92
C LEU A 84 11.71 9.24 9.48
N THR A 85 12.02 8.03 9.93
CA THR A 85 11.28 6.85 9.52
C THR A 85 10.33 6.41 10.63
N PHE A 86 9.05 6.32 10.31
CA PHE A 86 8.02 5.78 11.19
C PHE A 86 7.49 4.48 10.58
N LYS A 87 7.49 3.41 11.36
CA LYS A 87 6.88 2.14 10.97
C LYS A 87 5.44 2.12 11.49
N ILE A 88 4.48 2.04 10.57
CA ILE A 88 3.06 1.95 10.91
C ILE A 88 2.64 0.49 10.80
N ASN A 89 2.33 -0.12 11.95
CA ASN A 89 1.78 -1.47 12.02
C ASN A 89 0.34 -1.38 12.54
N PHE A 90 -0.55 -2.14 11.94
CA PHE A 90 -1.92 -2.29 12.43
C PHE A 90 -2.03 -3.55 13.27
N THR A 91 -2.67 -3.43 14.44
CA THR A 91 -3.14 -4.60 15.18
C THR A 91 -4.37 -5.18 14.49
N PHE A 92 -4.67 -6.44 14.76
CA PHE A 92 -5.88 -7.10 14.25
C PHE A 92 -7.15 -6.26 14.48
N ASN A 93 -7.33 -5.77 15.70
CA ASN A 93 -8.50 -4.95 16.04
C ASN A 93 -8.56 -3.64 15.25
N GLN A 94 -7.43 -2.98 15.03
CA GLN A 94 -7.36 -1.77 14.20
C GLN A 94 -7.67 -2.06 12.73
N THR A 95 -7.13 -3.15 12.20
CA THR A 95 -7.44 -3.61 10.84
C THR A 95 -8.94 -3.87 10.67
N MET A 96 -9.55 -4.61 11.58
CA MET A 96 -10.99 -4.87 11.54
C MET A 96 -11.81 -3.60 11.68
N TYR A 97 -11.48 -2.74 12.64
CA TYR A 97 -12.18 -1.47 12.85
C TYR A 97 -12.14 -0.59 11.60
N ILE A 98 -10.96 -0.33 11.04
CA ILE A 98 -10.79 0.51 9.85
C ILE A 98 -11.55 -0.08 8.65
N SER A 99 -11.41 -1.38 8.44
CA SER A 99 -12.06 -2.06 7.32
C SER A 99 -13.59 -2.05 7.45
N ASN A 100 -14.13 -2.23 8.67
CA ASN A 100 -15.56 -2.11 8.95
C ASN A 100 -16.08 -0.69 8.64
N GLN A 101 -15.32 0.34 9.02
CA GLN A 101 -15.68 1.74 8.74
C GLN A 101 -15.71 2.02 7.23
N ILE A 102 -14.70 1.57 6.49
CA ILE A 102 -14.62 1.79 5.04
C ILE A 102 -15.75 1.07 4.30
N LEU A 103 -16.09 -0.15 4.70
CA LEU A 103 -17.11 -0.96 4.05
C LEU A 103 -18.53 -0.66 4.57
N ASN A 104 -18.67 0.09 5.67
CA ASN A 104 -19.94 0.30 6.40
C ASN A 104 -20.64 -1.03 6.73
N ARG A 105 -19.88 -2.07 7.03
CA ARG A 105 -20.36 -3.44 7.34
C ARG A 105 -19.37 -4.14 8.26
N ASN A 106 -19.87 -5.10 9.04
CA ASN A 106 -19.02 -5.98 9.80
C ASN A 106 -18.37 -7.01 8.86
N ILE A 107 -17.04 -7.04 8.82
CA ILE A 107 -16.27 -7.95 7.96
C ILE A 107 -16.51 -9.41 8.34
N LEU A 108 -16.69 -9.71 9.62
CA LEU A 108 -16.91 -11.08 10.09
C LEU A 108 -18.24 -11.68 9.55
N ASP A 109 -19.16 -10.83 9.09
CA ASP A 109 -20.38 -11.29 8.41
C ASP A 109 -20.16 -11.57 6.92
N LEU A 110 -19.01 -11.20 6.38
CA LEU A 110 -18.68 -11.30 4.95
C LEU A 110 -17.62 -12.36 4.64
N ILE A 111 -16.79 -12.69 5.61
CA ILE A 111 -15.62 -13.55 5.41
C ILE A 111 -15.58 -14.63 6.51
N ASN A 112 -15.26 -15.85 6.13
CA ASN A 112 -14.95 -16.88 7.10
C ASN A 112 -13.69 -16.50 7.88
N TYR A 113 -13.73 -16.61 9.20
CA TYR A 113 -12.63 -16.30 10.10
C TYR A 113 -11.32 -17.03 9.74
N ASP A 114 -11.42 -18.20 9.12
CA ASP A 114 -10.26 -18.97 8.67
C ASP A 114 -9.43 -18.29 7.58
N LEU A 115 -10.04 -17.36 6.85
CA LEU A 115 -9.38 -16.54 5.81
C LEU A 115 -8.77 -15.24 6.35
N ILE A 116 -8.92 -14.95 7.65
CA ILE A 116 -8.39 -13.72 8.23
C ILE A 116 -7.09 -14.03 8.96
N ASN A 117 -6.04 -13.32 8.62
CA ASN A 117 -4.75 -13.36 9.29
C ASN A 117 -4.61 -12.16 10.25
N TYR A 118 -3.98 -12.37 11.38
CA TYR A 118 -3.65 -11.30 12.35
C TYR A 118 -2.73 -10.21 11.77
N TYR A 119 -2.02 -10.51 10.69
CA TYR A 119 -1.09 -9.60 10.02
C TYR A 119 -1.68 -8.89 8.80
N ASN A 120 -2.96 -9.16 8.45
CA ASN A 120 -3.59 -8.47 7.33
C ASN A 120 -3.70 -6.97 7.57
N THR A 121 -3.41 -6.21 6.53
CA THR A 121 -3.69 -4.77 6.49
C THR A 121 -5.15 -4.51 6.12
N PRO A 122 -5.72 -3.34 6.46
CA PRO A 122 -7.08 -2.99 6.01
C PRO A 122 -7.25 -3.07 4.49
N GLY A 123 -6.20 -2.66 3.72
CA GLY A 123 -6.21 -2.73 2.26
C GLY A 123 -6.30 -4.15 1.73
N GLU A 124 -5.61 -5.11 2.34
CA GLU A 124 -5.68 -6.53 1.95
C GLU A 124 -7.06 -7.13 2.22
N VAL A 125 -7.65 -6.84 3.38
CA VAL A 125 -9.00 -7.31 3.72
C VAL A 125 -10.04 -6.76 2.75
N ILE A 126 -10.00 -5.45 2.47
CA ILE A 126 -10.90 -4.80 1.51
C ILE A 126 -10.67 -5.34 0.10
N GLY A 127 -9.41 -5.52 -0.30
CA GLY A 127 -9.04 -6.10 -1.58
C GLY A 127 -9.60 -7.51 -1.77
N LEU A 128 -9.53 -8.36 -0.73
CA LEU A 128 -10.10 -9.70 -0.74
C LEU A 128 -11.62 -9.66 -0.94
N ILE A 129 -12.32 -8.78 -0.22
CA ILE A 129 -13.78 -8.61 -0.37
C ILE A 129 -14.15 -8.09 -1.76
N ASN A 130 -13.40 -7.14 -2.30
CA ASN A 130 -13.66 -6.62 -3.64
C ASN A 130 -13.42 -7.69 -4.71
N PHE A 131 -12.33 -8.46 -4.59
CA PHE A 131 -12.06 -9.60 -5.46
C PHE A 131 -13.20 -10.64 -5.40
N SER A 132 -13.67 -10.97 -4.20
CA SER A 132 -14.75 -11.94 -4.04
C SER A 132 -16.05 -11.47 -4.70
N LYS A 133 -16.38 -10.19 -4.60
CA LYS A 133 -17.54 -9.58 -5.28
C LYS A 133 -17.39 -9.64 -6.80
N GLU A 134 -16.20 -9.29 -7.32
CA GLU A 134 -15.91 -9.34 -8.77
C GLU A 134 -16.07 -10.74 -9.34
N LYS A 135 -15.71 -11.76 -8.57
CA LYS A 135 -15.78 -13.17 -9.01
C LYS A 135 -17.05 -13.90 -8.56
N ASN A 136 -17.98 -13.21 -7.89
CA ASN A 136 -19.19 -13.81 -7.31
C ASN A 136 -18.89 -14.96 -6.34
N ILE A 137 -17.87 -14.80 -5.50
CA ILE A 137 -17.43 -15.78 -4.50
C ILE A 137 -17.98 -15.38 -3.15
N ASP A 138 -18.70 -16.26 -2.45
CA ASP A 138 -19.11 -16.04 -1.06
C ASP A 138 -18.04 -16.59 -0.10
N LEU A 139 -17.20 -15.69 0.42
CA LEU A 139 -16.07 -16.03 1.28
C LEU A 139 -16.47 -16.71 2.62
N ARG A 140 -17.73 -16.67 3.01
CA ARG A 140 -18.23 -17.34 4.22
C ARG A 140 -18.18 -18.86 4.08
N ASN A 141 -18.30 -19.36 2.87
CA ASN A 141 -18.39 -20.78 2.54
C ASN A 141 -17.02 -21.44 2.32
N TYR A 142 -15.92 -20.69 2.43
CA TYR A 142 -14.58 -21.18 2.16
C TYR A 142 -13.73 -21.23 3.43
N THR A 143 -13.12 -22.38 3.67
CA THR A 143 -11.97 -22.51 4.58
C THR A 143 -10.71 -22.05 3.86
N LEU A 144 -9.59 -21.88 4.59
CA LEU A 144 -8.30 -21.52 4.01
C LEU A 144 -7.88 -22.48 2.87
N ILE A 145 -8.01 -23.79 3.10
CA ILE A 145 -7.62 -24.83 2.12
C ILE A 145 -8.52 -24.76 0.88
N THR A 146 -9.83 -24.71 1.07
CA THR A 146 -10.77 -24.69 -0.06
C THR A 146 -10.65 -23.42 -0.89
N PHE A 147 -10.34 -22.29 -0.25
CA PHE A 147 -10.09 -21.04 -0.95
C PHE A 147 -8.76 -21.03 -1.70
N LEU A 148 -7.69 -21.59 -1.12
CA LEU A 148 -6.41 -21.81 -1.82
C LEU A 148 -6.60 -22.64 -3.09
N ASN A 149 -7.30 -23.76 -3.00
CA ASN A 149 -7.62 -24.60 -4.16
C ASN A 149 -8.39 -23.81 -5.22
N LEU A 150 -9.42 -23.04 -4.83
CA LEU A 150 -10.17 -22.19 -5.73
C LEU A 150 -9.26 -21.21 -6.51
N LEU A 151 -8.32 -20.54 -5.82
CA LEU A 151 -7.39 -19.59 -6.43
C LEU A 151 -6.44 -20.26 -7.43
N ILE A 152 -5.99 -21.48 -7.11
CA ILE A 152 -5.05 -22.26 -7.93
C ILE A 152 -5.76 -22.83 -9.15
N ASP A 153 -6.87 -23.52 -8.97
CA ASP A 153 -7.62 -24.22 -10.03
C ASP A 153 -8.11 -23.26 -11.10
N ASN A 154 -8.59 -22.08 -10.69
CA ASN A 154 -9.03 -21.04 -11.63
C ASN A 154 -7.87 -20.18 -12.18
N GLY A 155 -6.66 -20.33 -11.66
CA GLY A 155 -5.49 -19.59 -12.11
C GLY A 155 -5.61 -18.05 -11.94
N TYR A 156 -6.41 -17.58 -10.96
CA TYR A 156 -6.64 -16.14 -10.73
C TYR A 156 -5.35 -15.36 -10.43
N TYR A 157 -4.36 -16.01 -9.83
CA TYR A 157 -3.05 -15.44 -9.51
C TYR A 157 -2.21 -15.07 -10.75
N ARG A 158 -2.50 -15.67 -11.93
CA ARG A 158 -1.67 -15.48 -13.14
C ARG A 158 -1.78 -14.08 -13.74
N LYS A 159 -2.95 -13.46 -13.66
CA LYS A 159 -3.26 -12.17 -14.30
C LYS A 159 -3.40 -11.01 -13.31
N ASN A 160 -3.53 -11.30 -12.01
CA ASN A 160 -3.78 -10.28 -10.99
C ASN A 160 -2.68 -10.32 -9.92
N LYS A 161 -1.87 -9.24 -9.85
CA LYS A 161 -0.76 -9.12 -8.90
C LYS A 161 -1.26 -9.17 -7.45
N PHE A 162 -2.41 -8.55 -7.14
CA PHE A 162 -3.01 -8.59 -5.82
C PHE A 162 -3.33 -10.03 -5.41
N VAL A 163 -3.98 -10.80 -6.31
CA VAL A 163 -4.34 -12.20 -6.04
C VAL A 163 -3.09 -13.08 -5.90
N LYS A 164 -2.02 -12.78 -6.63
CA LYS A 164 -0.74 -13.48 -6.48
C LYS A 164 -0.16 -13.28 -5.07
N ASN A 165 -0.12 -12.04 -4.58
CA ASN A 165 0.35 -11.74 -3.23
C ASN A 165 -0.57 -12.37 -2.18
N LEU A 166 -1.88 -12.28 -2.37
CA LEU A 166 -2.87 -12.92 -1.51
C LEU A 166 -2.68 -14.43 -1.39
N LEU A 167 -2.39 -15.10 -2.53
CA LEU A 167 -2.10 -16.54 -2.54
C LEU A 167 -0.85 -16.87 -1.70
N ILE A 168 0.21 -16.07 -1.81
CA ILE A 168 1.45 -16.24 -1.02
C ILE A 168 1.13 -16.09 0.47
N ASN A 169 0.42 -15.01 0.85
CA ASN A 169 0.04 -14.76 2.24
C ASN A 169 -0.82 -15.89 2.82
N PHE A 170 -1.71 -16.47 2.02
CA PHE A 170 -2.53 -17.61 2.46
C PHE A 170 -1.73 -18.93 2.57
N ILE A 171 -0.73 -19.13 1.73
CA ILE A 171 0.20 -20.26 1.86
C ILE A 171 1.00 -20.12 3.18
N GLU A 172 1.52 -18.93 3.45
CA GLU A 172 2.21 -18.65 4.72
C GLU A 172 1.29 -18.88 5.93
N LEU A 173 0.05 -18.38 5.86
CA LEU A 173 -0.95 -18.61 6.91
C LEU A 173 -1.25 -20.10 7.11
N PHE A 174 -1.33 -20.87 6.03
CA PHE A 174 -1.53 -22.32 6.10
C PHE A 174 -0.39 -23.01 6.85
N PHE A 175 0.86 -22.67 6.54
CA PHE A 175 2.00 -23.22 7.26
C PHE A 175 2.03 -22.81 8.73
N LEU A 176 1.75 -21.54 9.04
CA LEU A 176 1.68 -21.05 10.42
C LEU A 176 0.62 -21.77 11.25
N LYS A 177 -0.53 -22.10 10.66
CA LYS A 177 -1.59 -22.83 11.35
C LYS A 177 -1.31 -24.33 11.56
N ASN A 178 -0.44 -24.93 10.76
CA ASN A 178 -0.16 -26.37 10.79
C ASN A 178 1.22 -26.72 11.39
N LEU A 179 2.07 -25.74 11.68
CA LEU A 179 3.39 -25.93 12.32
C LEU A 179 3.35 -25.71 13.84
N ASN A 180 2.22 -25.29 14.40
CA ASN A 180 1.94 -25.20 15.83
C ASN A 180 0.95 -26.29 16.25
#